data_2d7192a7903afcb6a5c9fc292fe54ee6
#
_entry.id   2d7192a7903afcb6a5c9fc292fe54ee6
#
_cell.length_a   1.000
_cell.length_b   1.000
_cell.length_c   1.000
_cell.angle_alpha   90.00
_cell.angle_beta   90.00
_cell.angle_gamma   90.00
#
_symmetry.space_group_name_H-M   'P 1'
#
loop_
_entity.id
_entity.type
_entity.pdbx_description
1 polymer ?
#
loop_
_entity_poly.entity_id
_entity_poly.type
_entity_poly.pdbx_seq_one_letter_code
_entity_poly.pdbx_strand_id
1 'polypeptide(L)'
;MARYRGPSLRLSRREGTDLMLKSGVRAIESKCNMETAPGVHGLRRGRLSDYGLQLREKQKVRRMYGVLEKQFRNYYKKAAKAKGNTGENLLSYLEQRLDNVVYRMGFASTRAEARQLVSHKAFHVNGKTVNIPSYQVQPDDIIEVREKSRSQTRIKSALELSAQREVCESVSYTHLRAHE
;
A
#
# COMPACT_ATOMS: atom_id res chain seq x y z
N MET A 1 8.91 -3.00 13.24
CA MET A 1 8.13 -1.78 12.99
C MET A 1 6.66 -2.05 13.31
N ALA A 2 5.99 -1.21 14.13
CA ALA A 2 4.60 -1.40 14.50
C ALA A 2 3.66 -1.27 13.30
N ARG A 3 2.59 -2.09 13.24
CA ARG A 3 1.58 -2.09 12.19
C ARG A 3 0.20 -2.40 12.76
N TYR A 4 -0.86 -2.05 12.04
CA TYR A 4 -2.20 -2.49 12.37
C TYR A 4 -2.34 -4.01 12.14
N ARG A 5 -2.81 -4.74 13.16
CA ARG A 5 -3.01 -6.20 13.13
C ARG A 5 -4.48 -6.62 13.24
N GLY A 6 -5.37 -5.67 13.35
CA GLY A 6 -6.81 -5.92 13.44
C GLY A 6 -7.45 -6.32 12.11
N PRO A 7 -8.76 -6.53 12.09
CA PRO A 7 -9.51 -6.94 10.91
C PRO A 7 -9.50 -5.86 9.83
N SER A 8 -8.88 -6.15 8.68
CA SER A 8 -8.66 -5.19 7.60
C SER A 8 -9.97 -4.75 6.92
N LEU A 9 -10.93 -5.65 6.72
CA LEU A 9 -12.23 -5.31 6.12
C LEU A 9 -13.04 -4.31 6.95
N ARG A 10 -12.84 -4.31 8.27
CA ARG A 10 -13.44 -3.31 9.16
C ARG A 10 -12.99 -1.88 8.80
N LEU A 11 -11.75 -1.73 8.32
CA LEU A 11 -11.22 -0.43 7.90
C LEU A 11 -11.89 0.03 6.60
N SER A 12 -12.03 -0.85 5.60
CA SER A 12 -12.72 -0.53 4.34
C SER A 12 -14.18 -0.17 4.58
N ARG A 13 -14.90 -0.97 5.38
CA ARG A 13 -16.29 -0.67 5.79
C ARG A 13 -16.44 0.70 6.46
N ARG A 14 -15.46 1.10 7.30
CA ARG A 14 -15.50 2.39 7.98
C ARG A 14 -15.36 3.56 7.02
N GLU A 15 -14.57 3.41 5.97
CA GLU A 15 -14.36 4.46 4.96
C GLU A 15 -15.38 4.36 3.80
N GLY A 16 -16.18 3.30 3.74
CA GLY A 16 -17.17 3.08 2.67
C GLY A 16 -16.55 2.83 1.29
N THR A 17 -15.27 2.51 1.23
CA THR A 17 -14.52 2.28 -0.03
C THR A 17 -13.58 1.10 0.12
N ASP A 18 -13.28 0.40 -0.97
CA ASP A 18 -12.23 -0.62 -0.95
C ASP A 18 -10.85 0.04 -0.84
N LEU A 19 -10.16 -0.25 0.25
CA LEU A 19 -8.80 0.21 0.49
C LEU A 19 -7.74 -0.76 -0.04
N MET A 20 -8.13 -1.75 -0.83
CA MET A 20 -7.25 -2.78 -1.41
C MET A 20 -6.36 -3.48 -0.35
N LEU A 21 -6.93 -3.73 0.84
CA LEU A 21 -6.24 -4.37 1.96
C LEU A 21 -6.26 -5.90 1.89
N LYS A 22 -7.00 -6.46 0.95
CA LYS A 22 -7.08 -7.89 0.65
C LYS A 22 -6.71 -8.15 -0.80
N SER A 23 -6.29 -9.39 -1.09
CA SER A 23 -6.06 -9.81 -2.47
C SER A 23 -7.34 -9.58 -3.30
N GLY A 24 -7.20 -9.04 -4.50
CA GLY A 24 -8.33 -8.73 -5.40
C GLY A 24 -9.00 -9.95 -6.05
N VAL A 25 -8.65 -11.19 -5.64
CA VAL A 25 -9.19 -12.44 -6.21
C VAL A 25 -10.72 -12.52 -6.11
N ARG A 26 -11.29 -12.01 -5.02
CA ARG A 26 -12.75 -11.91 -4.83
C ARG A 26 -13.14 -10.46 -4.65
N ALA A 27 -14.27 -10.05 -5.21
CA ALA A 27 -14.84 -8.74 -4.98
C ALA A 27 -15.07 -8.47 -3.49
N ILE A 28 -14.96 -7.22 -3.06
CA ILE A 28 -15.07 -6.86 -1.65
C ILE A 28 -16.49 -7.07 -1.12
N GLU A 29 -17.51 -6.88 -1.98
CA GLU A 29 -18.92 -7.08 -1.66
C GLU A 29 -19.20 -8.53 -1.24
N SER A 30 -18.50 -9.50 -1.84
CA SER A 30 -18.62 -10.92 -1.48
C SER A 30 -17.95 -11.26 -0.13
N LYS A 31 -17.11 -10.37 0.39
CA LYS A 31 -16.35 -10.57 1.64
C LYS A 31 -16.96 -9.86 2.84
N CYS A 32 -17.67 -8.77 2.62
CA CYS A 32 -18.30 -8.00 3.69
C CYS A 32 -19.35 -7.03 3.14
N ASN A 33 -20.34 -6.70 3.99
CA ASN A 33 -21.30 -5.65 3.66
C ASN A 33 -20.63 -4.28 3.78
N MET A 34 -20.47 -3.58 2.64
CA MET A 34 -19.85 -2.26 2.55
C MET A 34 -20.81 -1.12 2.92
N GLU A 35 -22.13 -1.35 2.84
CA GLU A 35 -23.15 -0.33 3.10
C GLU A 35 -23.23 0.05 4.57
N THR A 36 -22.87 -0.86 5.46
CA THR A 36 -22.94 -0.65 6.90
C THR A 36 -21.56 -0.41 7.50
N ALA A 37 -21.40 0.71 8.21
CA ALA A 37 -20.20 0.96 8.98
C ALA A 37 -20.03 -0.10 10.09
N PRO A 38 -18.80 -0.40 10.54
CA PRO A 38 -18.59 -1.36 11.62
C PRO A 38 -19.08 -0.82 12.96
N GLY A 39 -19.64 -1.69 13.78
CA GLY A 39 -20.15 -1.39 15.14
C GLY A 39 -21.66 -1.52 15.23
N VAL A 40 -22.18 -1.50 16.47
CA VAL A 40 -23.61 -1.68 16.78
C VAL A 40 -24.48 -0.64 16.07
N HIS A 41 -23.99 0.60 15.97
CA HIS A 41 -24.73 1.72 15.35
C HIS A 41 -24.33 1.98 13.89
N GLY A 42 -23.81 0.97 13.19
CA GLY A 42 -23.32 1.10 11.81
C GLY A 42 -24.35 1.56 10.78
N LEU A 43 -25.64 1.33 11.05
CA LEU A 43 -26.75 1.79 10.19
C LEU A 43 -27.04 3.29 10.34
N ARG A 44 -26.70 3.89 11.47
CA ARG A 44 -26.96 5.31 11.73
C ARG A 44 -25.89 6.15 11.05
N ARG A 45 -26.24 6.81 9.95
CA ARG A 45 -25.39 7.76 9.24
C ARG A 45 -25.91 9.17 9.47
N GLY A 46 -25.26 9.92 10.36
CA GLY A 46 -25.47 11.36 10.49
C GLY A 46 -24.68 12.14 9.41
N ARG A 47 -25.09 13.39 9.16
CA ARG A 47 -24.33 14.31 8.31
C ARG A 47 -22.94 14.53 8.92
N LEU A 48 -21.91 14.35 8.14
CA LEU A 48 -20.54 14.62 8.55
C LEU A 48 -20.29 16.14 8.52
N SER A 49 -19.62 16.65 9.56
CA SER A 49 -19.06 18.01 9.54
C SER A 49 -17.87 18.07 8.59
N ASP A 50 -17.45 19.28 8.18
CA ASP A 50 -16.27 19.47 7.33
C ASP A 50 -15.02 18.86 7.96
N TYR A 51 -14.83 19.02 9.27
CA TYR A 51 -13.78 18.33 10.01
C TYR A 51 -13.89 16.80 9.89
N GLY A 52 -15.11 16.28 9.99
CA GLY A 52 -15.37 14.84 9.84
C GLY A 52 -14.99 14.32 8.45
N LEU A 53 -15.29 15.05 7.40
CA LEU A 53 -14.93 14.73 6.02
C LEU A 53 -13.40 14.71 5.86
N GLN A 54 -12.72 15.77 6.27
CA GLN A 54 -11.27 15.87 6.20
C GLN A 54 -10.58 14.73 7.00
N LEU A 55 -11.11 14.41 8.19
CA LEU A 55 -10.61 13.30 9.00
C LEU A 55 -10.78 11.96 8.28
N ARG A 56 -11.91 11.72 7.60
CA ARG A 56 -12.13 10.48 6.85
C ARG A 56 -11.15 10.35 5.68
N GLU A 57 -10.95 11.39 4.89
CA GLU A 57 -9.99 11.37 3.79
C GLU A 57 -8.55 11.13 4.29
N LYS A 58 -8.13 11.81 5.35
CA LYS A 58 -6.84 11.53 5.98
C LYS A 58 -6.71 10.08 6.42
N GLN A 59 -7.73 9.53 7.09
CA GLN A 59 -7.72 8.15 7.58
C GLN A 59 -7.74 7.14 6.43
N LYS A 60 -8.44 7.41 5.35
CA LYS A 60 -8.49 6.60 4.14
C LYS A 60 -7.10 6.43 3.55
N VAL A 61 -6.41 7.54 3.26
CA VAL A 61 -5.04 7.52 2.73
C VAL A 61 -4.09 6.77 3.69
N ARG A 62 -4.09 7.12 4.97
CA ARG A 62 -3.25 6.48 5.96
C ARG A 62 -3.43 4.97 6.04
N ARG A 63 -4.68 4.49 5.96
CA ARG A 63 -5.03 3.06 6.01
C ARG A 63 -4.66 2.32 4.75
N MET A 64 -4.83 2.95 3.59
CA MET A 64 -4.46 2.41 2.29
C MET A 64 -2.97 2.03 2.24
N TYR A 65 -2.09 2.92 2.73
CA TYR A 65 -0.65 2.65 2.81
C TYR A 65 -0.21 1.90 4.08
N GLY A 66 -1.12 1.60 5.00
CA GLY A 66 -0.82 0.88 6.24
C GLY A 66 0.14 1.62 7.17
N VAL A 67 0.15 2.96 7.13
CA VAL A 67 1.02 3.82 7.93
C VAL A 67 0.34 4.20 9.24
N LEU A 68 1.06 4.21 10.36
CA LEU A 68 0.56 4.67 11.66
C LEU A 68 0.57 6.21 11.75
N GLU A 69 -0.27 6.77 12.62
CA GLU A 69 -0.51 8.21 12.74
C GLU A 69 0.79 9.02 12.92
N LYS A 70 1.67 8.60 13.81
CA LYS A 70 2.95 9.28 14.05
C LYS A 70 3.80 9.36 12.79
N GLN A 71 3.92 8.26 12.04
CA GLN A 71 4.68 8.23 10.79
C GLN A 71 4.00 9.06 9.69
N PHE A 72 2.68 8.98 9.57
CA PHE A 72 1.93 9.79 8.61
C PHE A 72 2.14 11.29 8.86
N ARG A 73 2.07 11.70 10.13
CA ARG A 73 2.36 13.09 10.53
C ARG A 73 3.79 13.53 10.16
N ASN A 74 4.77 12.61 10.28
CA ASN A 74 6.15 12.91 9.87
C ASN A 74 6.26 13.10 8.35
N TYR A 75 5.58 12.27 7.54
CA TYR A 75 5.50 12.48 6.09
C TYR A 75 4.85 13.80 5.74
N TYR A 76 3.75 14.16 6.39
CA TYR A 76 3.10 15.46 6.20
C TYR A 76 4.04 16.62 6.51
N LYS A 77 4.74 16.58 7.66
CA LYS A 77 5.72 17.61 8.02
C LYS A 77 6.86 17.72 7.00
N LYS A 78 7.31 16.60 6.44
CA LYS A 78 8.33 16.59 5.37
C LYS A 78 7.76 17.20 4.08
N ALA A 79 6.55 16.85 3.70
CA ALA A 79 5.87 17.35 2.51
C ALA A 79 5.61 18.87 2.58
N ALA A 80 5.20 19.37 3.75
CA ALA A 80 4.95 20.79 3.97
C ALA A 80 6.23 21.66 3.91
N LYS A 81 7.42 21.07 4.12
CA LYS A 81 8.71 21.75 3.99
C LYS A 81 9.24 21.74 2.55
N ALA A 82 8.76 20.82 1.72
CA ALA A 82 9.19 20.73 0.33
C ALA A 82 8.48 21.79 -0.53
N LYS A 83 9.14 22.24 -1.59
CA LYS A 83 8.56 23.16 -2.56
C LYS A 83 7.42 22.47 -3.33
N GLY A 84 6.37 23.21 -3.68
CA GLY A 84 5.23 22.73 -4.44
C GLY A 84 4.01 22.40 -3.58
N ASN A 85 3.07 21.66 -4.14
CA ASN A 85 1.82 21.28 -3.47
C ASN A 85 2.08 20.24 -2.38
N THR A 86 1.73 20.57 -1.14
CA THR A 86 1.92 19.70 0.02
C THR A 86 1.20 18.34 -0.14
N GLY A 87 0.01 18.34 -0.74
CA GLY A 87 -0.76 17.11 -0.98
C GLY A 87 -0.07 16.16 -1.96
N GLU A 88 0.38 16.69 -3.09
CA GLU A 88 1.12 15.92 -4.10
C GLU A 88 2.45 15.39 -3.54
N ASN A 89 3.20 16.24 -2.84
CA ASN A 89 4.44 15.85 -2.19
C ASN A 89 4.20 14.71 -1.17
N LEU A 90 3.12 14.80 -0.37
CA LEU A 90 2.76 13.77 0.59
C LEU A 90 2.46 12.43 -0.11
N LEU A 91 1.64 12.46 -1.16
CA LEU A 91 1.30 11.25 -1.93
C LEU A 91 2.55 10.67 -2.61
N SER A 92 3.41 11.51 -3.19
CA SER A 92 4.69 11.08 -3.77
C SER A 92 5.56 10.36 -2.74
N TYR A 93 5.73 10.90 -1.53
CA TYR A 93 6.50 10.21 -0.48
C TYR A 93 5.87 8.89 -0.02
N LEU A 94 4.55 8.76 -0.07
CA LEU A 94 3.87 7.50 0.24
C LEU A 94 4.01 6.47 -0.89
N GLU A 95 3.97 6.92 -2.14
CA GLU A 95 4.17 6.06 -3.32
C GLU A 95 5.62 5.57 -3.44
N GLN A 96 6.61 6.41 -3.12
CA GLN A 96 8.04 6.06 -3.14
C GLN A 96 8.47 5.03 -2.10
N ARG A 97 7.61 4.63 -1.17
CA ARG A 97 7.95 3.62 -0.17
C ARG A 97 8.21 2.26 -0.83
N LEU A 98 9.27 1.59 -0.44
CA LEU A 98 9.65 0.28 -1.00
C LEU A 98 8.53 -0.77 -0.87
N ASP A 99 7.81 -0.80 0.27
CA ASP A 99 6.68 -1.71 0.44
C ASP A 99 5.55 -1.44 -0.57
N ASN A 100 5.31 -0.18 -0.90
CA ASN A 100 4.31 0.20 -1.89
C ASN A 100 4.81 -0.05 -3.32
N VAL A 101 6.07 0.28 -3.64
CA VAL A 101 6.66 0.03 -4.97
C VAL A 101 6.63 -1.47 -5.29
N VAL A 102 7.06 -2.34 -4.36
CA VAL A 102 6.99 -3.79 -4.49
C VAL A 102 5.56 -4.29 -4.76
N TYR A 103 4.57 -3.70 -4.09
CA TYR A 103 3.16 -4.00 -4.35
C TYR A 103 2.73 -3.54 -5.75
N ARG A 104 3.11 -2.33 -6.18
CA ARG A 104 2.80 -1.77 -7.51
C ARG A 104 3.46 -2.59 -8.63
N MET A 105 4.67 -3.08 -8.42
CA MET A 105 5.38 -3.96 -9.34
C MET A 105 4.76 -5.39 -9.43
N GLY A 106 3.74 -5.70 -8.62
CA GLY A 106 3.03 -6.98 -8.69
C GLY A 106 3.67 -8.13 -7.92
N PHE A 107 4.79 -7.92 -7.22
CA PHE A 107 5.46 -8.98 -6.44
C PHE A 107 4.71 -9.37 -5.16
N ALA A 108 3.63 -8.69 -4.84
CA ALA A 108 2.77 -9.01 -3.72
C ALA A 108 1.30 -8.73 -4.03
N SER A 109 0.40 -9.54 -3.51
CA SER A 109 -1.04 -9.38 -3.68
C SER A 109 -1.61 -8.20 -2.87
N THR A 110 -0.93 -7.81 -1.80
CA THR A 110 -1.32 -6.70 -0.91
C THR A 110 -0.09 -5.93 -0.40
N ARG A 111 -0.28 -4.66 -0.02
CA ARG A 111 0.78 -3.85 0.61
C ARG A 111 1.29 -4.48 1.93
N ALA A 112 0.44 -5.19 2.66
CA ALA A 112 0.82 -5.87 3.89
C ALA A 112 1.76 -7.06 3.62
N GLU A 113 1.53 -7.79 2.54
CA GLU A 113 2.39 -8.87 2.06
C GLU A 113 3.71 -8.32 1.54
N ALA A 114 3.69 -7.29 0.70
CA ALA A 114 4.89 -6.59 0.23
C ALA A 114 5.78 -6.15 1.40
N ARG A 115 5.18 -5.56 2.41
CA ARG A 115 5.89 -5.17 3.64
C ARG A 115 6.54 -6.35 4.35
N GLN A 116 5.88 -7.49 4.39
CA GLN A 116 6.43 -8.72 4.98
C GLN A 116 7.61 -9.24 4.14
N LEU A 117 7.46 -9.30 2.82
CA LEU A 117 8.53 -9.75 1.92
C LEU A 117 9.77 -8.86 2.04
N VAL A 118 9.61 -7.54 2.05
CA VAL A 118 10.72 -6.60 2.26
C VAL A 118 11.39 -6.82 3.61
N SER A 119 10.60 -6.95 4.70
CA SER A 119 11.15 -7.21 6.05
C SER A 119 11.92 -8.53 6.13
N HIS A 120 11.54 -9.52 5.31
CA HIS A 120 12.21 -10.81 5.19
C HIS A 120 13.39 -10.80 4.20
N LYS A 121 13.82 -9.61 3.76
CA LYS A 121 14.99 -9.43 2.87
C LYS A 121 14.82 -10.13 1.52
N ALA A 122 13.61 -10.12 0.95
CA ALA A 122 13.34 -10.76 -0.34
C ALA A 122 13.81 -9.91 -1.54
N PHE A 123 14.16 -8.65 -1.33
CA PHE A 123 14.49 -7.70 -2.40
C PHE A 123 15.86 -7.08 -2.21
N HIS A 124 16.49 -6.77 -3.34
CA HIS A 124 17.66 -5.91 -3.48
C HIS A 124 17.23 -4.57 -4.09
N VAL A 125 17.90 -3.51 -3.68
CA VAL A 125 17.85 -2.20 -4.33
C VAL A 125 19.28 -1.87 -4.71
N ASN A 126 19.53 -1.67 -5.99
CA ASN A 126 20.88 -1.44 -6.56
C ASN A 126 21.89 -2.52 -6.07
N GLY A 127 21.52 -3.79 -6.15
CA GLY A 127 22.33 -4.91 -5.72
C GLY A 127 22.48 -5.11 -4.20
N LYS A 128 21.99 -4.18 -3.37
CA LYS A 128 22.07 -4.25 -1.90
C LYS A 128 20.78 -4.74 -1.28
N THR A 129 20.86 -5.65 -0.31
CA THR A 129 19.68 -6.16 0.41
C THR A 129 19.09 -5.08 1.31
N VAL A 130 17.83 -4.73 1.10
CA VAL A 130 17.09 -3.76 1.91
C VAL A 130 15.96 -4.48 2.67
N ASN A 131 15.88 -4.28 3.99
CA ASN A 131 14.87 -4.84 4.87
C ASN A 131 13.96 -3.80 5.54
N ILE A 132 14.03 -2.55 5.06
CA ILE A 132 13.27 -1.43 5.61
C ILE A 132 12.11 -1.10 4.68
N PRO A 133 10.84 -1.45 5.04
CA PRO A 133 9.69 -1.20 4.18
C PRO A 133 9.42 0.28 3.87
N SER A 134 9.88 1.18 4.73
CA SER A 134 9.76 2.63 4.55
C SER A 134 10.94 3.27 3.80
N TYR A 135 11.83 2.46 3.23
CA TYR A 135 12.89 2.96 2.37
C TYR A 135 12.28 3.77 1.22
N GLN A 136 12.82 4.95 0.96
CA GLN A 136 12.36 5.83 -0.12
C GLN A 136 13.15 5.47 -1.38
N VAL A 137 12.46 4.90 -2.34
CA VAL A 137 13.01 4.58 -3.66
C VAL A 137 13.14 5.86 -4.45
N GLN A 138 14.28 6.04 -5.10
CA GLN A 138 14.54 7.16 -6.01
C GLN A 138 14.20 6.75 -7.46
N PRO A 139 13.96 7.72 -8.35
CA PRO A 139 13.99 7.44 -9.78
C PRO A 139 15.30 6.74 -10.16
N ASP A 140 15.25 5.82 -11.10
CA ASP A 140 16.38 5.02 -11.59
C ASP A 140 16.93 3.95 -10.61
N ASP A 141 16.36 3.80 -9.41
CA ASP A 141 16.70 2.68 -8.53
C ASP A 141 16.23 1.34 -9.14
N ILE A 142 17.14 0.38 -9.24
CA ILE A 142 16.85 -0.97 -9.72
C ILE A 142 16.43 -1.85 -8.55
N ILE A 143 15.19 -2.38 -8.62
CA ILE A 143 14.64 -3.26 -7.60
C ILE A 143 14.57 -4.68 -8.17
N GLU A 144 15.22 -5.61 -7.50
CA GLU A 144 15.33 -7.01 -7.92
C GLU A 144 14.84 -7.96 -6.83
N VAL A 145 14.25 -9.09 -7.25
CA VAL A 145 13.94 -10.19 -6.34
C VAL A 145 15.23 -10.99 -6.09
N ARG A 146 15.58 -11.16 -4.82
CA ARG A 146 16.73 -11.97 -4.42
C ARG A 146 16.58 -13.42 -4.93
N GLU A 147 17.63 -14.02 -5.45
CA GLU A 147 17.63 -15.37 -6.03
C GLU A 147 16.95 -16.41 -5.14
N LYS A 148 17.32 -16.46 -3.85
CA LYS A 148 16.71 -17.38 -2.86
C LYS A 148 15.19 -17.16 -2.69
N SER A 149 14.66 -16.04 -3.13
CA SER A 149 13.23 -15.67 -3.00
C SER A 149 12.45 -15.85 -4.30
N ARG A 150 13.12 -16.01 -5.45
CA ARG A 150 12.46 -16.19 -6.75
C ARG A 150 11.57 -17.43 -6.83
N SER A 151 11.97 -18.50 -6.13
CA SER A 151 11.20 -19.75 -6.07
C SER A 151 9.97 -19.71 -5.18
N GLN A 152 9.75 -18.62 -4.42
CA GLN A 152 8.60 -18.53 -3.49
C GLN A 152 7.28 -18.50 -4.25
N THR A 153 6.43 -19.47 -3.97
CA THR A 153 5.08 -19.63 -4.55
C THR A 153 4.25 -18.34 -4.43
N ARG A 154 4.40 -17.63 -3.31
CA ARG A 154 3.67 -16.36 -3.07
C ARG A 154 4.00 -15.27 -4.08
N ILE A 155 5.26 -15.13 -4.47
CA ILE A 155 5.70 -14.14 -5.46
C ILE A 155 5.17 -14.53 -6.83
N LYS A 156 5.27 -15.81 -7.21
CA LYS A 156 4.74 -16.32 -8.48
C LYS A 156 3.23 -16.10 -8.59
N SER A 157 2.47 -16.54 -7.57
CA SER A 157 1.01 -16.31 -7.55
C SER A 157 0.63 -14.84 -7.54
N ALA A 158 1.42 -13.96 -6.91
CA ALA A 158 1.16 -12.53 -6.93
C ALA A 158 1.39 -11.92 -8.32
N LEU A 159 2.41 -12.36 -9.05
CA LEU A 159 2.67 -11.95 -10.43
C LEU A 159 1.54 -12.37 -11.38
N GLU A 160 1.04 -13.60 -11.26
CA GLU A 160 -0.12 -14.08 -12.02
C GLU A 160 -1.37 -13.21 -11.77
N LEU A 161 -1.62 -12.85 -10.51
CA LEU A 161 -2.71 -11.96 -10.13
C LEU A 161 -2.50 -10.52 -10.63
N SER A 162 -1.24 -10.05 -10.68
CA SER A 162 -0.93 -8.70 -11.13
C SER A 162 -1.12 -8.54 -12.64
N ALA A 163 -0.90 -9.59 -13.41
CA ALA A 163 -1.15 -9.62 -14.84
C ALA A 163 -2.62 -9.36 -15.20
N GLN A 164 -3.55 -9.65 -14.27
CA GLN A 164 -4.99 -9.40 -14.41
C GLN A 164 -5.40 -7.98 -13.97
N ARG A 165 -4.48 -7.22 -13.38
CA ARG A 165 -4.73 -5.85 -12.92
C ARG A 165 -4.17 -4.86 -13.95
N GLU A 166 -4.90 -3.79 -14.20
CA GLU A 166 -4.35 -2.67 -14.95
C GLU A 166 -3.10 -2.14 -14.24
N VAL A 167 -2.03 -2.08 -15.00
CA VAL A 167 -0.77 -1.55 -14.54
C VAL A 167 -0.90 -0.04 -14.37
N CYS A 168 -0.59 0.45 -13.18
CA CYS A 168 -0.60 1.87 -12.94
C CYS A 168 0.57 2.52 -13.69
N GLU A 169 0.30 3.52 -14.53
CA GLU A 169 1.29 4.25 -15.36
C GLU A 169 2.46 4.83 -14.56
N SER A 170 2.30 5.02 -13.23
CA SER A 170 3.35 5.53 -12.34
C SER A 170 4.53 4.58 -12.13
N VAL A 171 4.46 3.34 -12.64
CA VAL A 171 5.55 2.37 -12.62
C VAL A 171 5.94 2.05 -14.05
N SER A 172 6.97 2.72 -14.55
CA SER A 172 7.56 2.38 -15.84
C SER A 172 8.22 1.01 -15.75
N TYR A 173 7.70 0.05 -16.52
CA TYR A 173 8.17 -1.35 -16.55
C TYR A 173 9.43 -1.56 -17.38
N THR A 174 10.28 -0.58 -17.51
CA THR A 174 11.45 -0.73 -18.36
C THR A 174 12.44 -1.82 -17.91
N HIS A 175 12.27 -2.43 -16.73
CA HIS A 175 13.23 -3.41 -16.20
C HIS A 175 12.63 -4.67 -15.53
N LEU A 176 11.38 -5.05 -15.86
CA LEU A 176 10.88 -6.40 -15.56
C LEU A 176 11.26 -7.39 -16.69
N ARG A 177 12.49 -7.45 -17.09
CA ARG A 177 13.02 -8.67 -17.71
C ARG A 177 13.30 -9.66 -16.58
N ALA A 178 12.32 -10.50 -16.29
CA ALA A 178 12.61 -11.78 -15.72
C ALA A 178 13.54 -12.47 -16.73
N HIS A 179 14.81 -12.57 -16.45
CA HIS A 179 15.66 -13.54 -17.11
C HIS A 179 15.11 -14.91 -16.76
N GLU A 180 14.58 -15.60 -17.78
CA GLU A 180 14.29 -17.01 -17.76
C GLU A 180 15.52 -17.83 -17.34
#